data_1b4ed3747255b6400193a18d1e223d89
#
_entry.id   1b4ed3747255b6400193a18d1e223d89
#
_cell.length_a   1.000
_cell.length_b   1.000
_cell.length_c   1.000
_cell.angle_alpha   90.00
_cell.angle_beta   90.00
_cell.angle_gamma   90.00
#
_symmetry.space_group_name_H-M   'P 1'
#
loop_
_entity.id
_entity.type
_entity.pdbx_description
1 polymer ?
#
loop_
_entity_poly.entity_id
_entity_poly.type
_entity_poly.pdbx_seq_one_letter_code
_entity_poly.pdbx_strand_id
1 'polypeptide(L)'
;MKRPKLIATDLDGTIVPHDRPISQRTFDAFFRARDLGVEVFFVTGRPPRWMDEIRDGFGFGHAICGNGALLYDLMNDKILEEWMISVETQLKTVEILRENIPQISFAIESHNYFHREKAYIPRWDIGLDNIGVHTIEDAIKAPAMKMLARCSQQNLSSDEMLEIALDVVGDLVTVTHSNPHESLLEISAANVSKGETLAIMAARLGISAEDCVTFGDNPNDFSMLEWAGRSYAMSSGHPDAAKYAKSIAGSCDEDGVAIAIESLLDLPA
;
A
#
# COMPACT_ATOMS: atom_id res chain seq x y z
N MET A 1 2.60 -27.52 -9.82
CA MET A 1 2.09 -26.37 -9.05
C MET A 1 0.61 -26.61 -8.79
N LYS A 2 0.09 -26.10 -7.67
CA LYS A 2 -1.32 -26.20 -7.30
C LYS A 2 -1.98 -24.82 -7.42
N ARG A 3 -3.32 -24.79 -7.49
CA ARG A 3 -4.08 -23.55 -7.40
C ARG A 3 -3.77 -22.81 -6.11
N PRO A 4 -3.62 -21.49 -6.12
CA PRO A 4 -3.44 -20.72 -4.90
C PRO A 4 -4.67 -20.81 -3.99
N LYS A 5 -4.45 -20.71 -2.67
CA LYS A 5 -5.51 -20.57 -1.69
C LYS A 5 -5.81 -19.11 -1.35
N LEU A 6 -4.84 -18.22 -1.60
CA LEU A 6 -4.95 -16.79 -1.36
C LEU A 6 -4.31 -16.02 -2.51
N ILE A 7 -5.02 -14.98 -2.98
CA ILE A 7 -4.51 -13.98 -3.92
C ILE A 7 -4.57 -12.63 -3.21
N ALA A 8 -3.43 -11.93 -3.18
CA ALA A 8 -3.37 -10.56 -2.71
C ALA A 8 -2.80 -9.64 -3.80
N THR A 9 -3.43 -8.50 -4.00
CA THR A 9 -3.04 -7.54 -5.04
C THR A 9 -2.97 -6.13 -4.49
N ASP A 10 -1.95 -5.39 -4.92
CA ASP A 10 -2.01 -3.94 -4.86
C ASP A 10 -3.10 -3.42 -5.80
N LEU A 11 -3.42 -2.14 -5.70
CA LEU A 11 -4.46 -1.47 -6.47
C LEU A 11 -3.86 -0.58 -7.57
N ASP A 12 -3.31 0.55 -7.19
CA ASP A 12 -2.91 1.64 -8.10
C ASP A 12 -1.68 1.27 -8.93
N GLY A 13 -1.83 1.18 -10.25
CA GLY A 13 -0.77 0.71 -11.14
C GLY A 13 -0.68 -0.82 -11.26
N THR A 14 -1.43 -1.56 -10.45
CA THR A 14 -1.48 -3.03 -10.47
C THR A 14 -2.78 -3.56 -11.07
N ILE A 15 -3.94 -3.24 -10.50
CA ILE A 15 -5.27 -3.58 -11.06
C ILE A 15 -6.13 -2.35 -11.35
N VAL A 16 -5.77 -1.19 -10.80
CA VAL A 16 -6.43 0.09 -11.03
C VAL A 16 -5.55 0.93 -11.94
N PRO A 17 -5.90 1.09 -13.23
CA PRO A 17 -5.17 1.97 -14.14
C PRO A 17 -5.33 3.45 -13.74
N HIS A 18 -4.34 4.28 -14.11
CA HIS A 18 -4.36 5.71 -13.76
C HIS A 18 -5.38 6.55 -14.53
N ASP A 19 -5.76 6.14 -15.74
CA ASP A 19 -6.50 6.94 -16.72
C ASP A 19 -7.80 6.29 -17.21
N ARG A 20 -8.15 5.12 -16.70
CA ARG A 20 -9.34 4.37 -17.11
C ARG A 20 -9.87 3.49 -15.98
N PRO A 21 -11.12 3.04 -16.02
CA PRO A 21 -11.66 2.11 -15.03
C PRO A 21 -10.98 0.74 -15.10
N ILE A 22 -11.11 -0.02 -14.03
CA ILE A 22 -10.73 -1.44 -13.98
C ILE A 22 -11.42 -2.21 -15.11
N SER A 23 -10.69 -3.07 -15.80
CA SER A 23 -11.23 -3.83 -16.93
C SER A 23 -12.22 -4.91 -16.46
N GLN A 24 -13.18 -5.24 -17.34
CA GLN A 24 -14.10 -6.35 -17.09
C GLN A 24 -13.35 -7.68 -16.92
N ARG A 25 -12.27 -7.88 -17.65
CA ARG A 25 -11.43 -9.09 -17.53
C ARG A 25 -10.84 -9.22 -16.12
N THR A 26 -10.37 -8.13 -15.55
CA THR A 26 -9.85 -8.11 -14.17
C THR A 26 -10.96 -8.49 -13.19
N PHE A 27 -12.15 -7.90 -13.29
CA PHE A 27 -13.30 -8.31 -12.47
C PHE A 27 -13.60 -9.80 -12.62
N ASP A 28 -13.71 -10.32 -13.86
CA ASP A 28 -14.05 -11.71 -14.14
C ASP A 28 -13.01 -12.69 -13.55
N ALA A 29 -11.72 -12.36 -13.62
CA ALA A 29 -10.65 -13.16 -13.05
C ALA A 29 -10.77 -13.28 -11.52
N PHE A 30 -11.02 -12.17 -10.81
CA PHE A 30 -11.22 -12.17 -9.37
C PHE A 30 -12.55 -12.83 -8.94
N PHE A 31 -13.63 -12.65 -9.68
CA PHE A 31 -14.88 -13.36 -9.43
C PHE A 31 -14.69 -14.87 -9.57
N ARG A 32 -13.99 -15.31 -10.61
CA ARG A 32 -13.63 -16.71 -10.77
C ARG A 32 -12.78 -17.26 -9.61
N ALA A 33 -11.82 -16.49 -9.13
CA ALA A 33 -11.00 -16.86 -7.97
C ALA A 33 -11.88 -17.07 -6.72
N ARG A 34 -12.76 -16.13 -6.41
CA ARG A 34 -13.74 -16.23 -5.31
C ARG A 34 -14.63 -17.47 -5.46
N ASP A 35 -15.20 -17.70 -6.65
CA ASP A 35 -16.12 -18.81 -6.90
C ASP A 35 -15.44 -20.19 -6.78
N LEU A 36 -14.11 -20.22 -6.91
CA LEU A 36 -13.27 -21.40 -6.68
C LEU A 36 -12.78 -21.50 -5.23
N GLY A 37 -13.24 -20.62 -4.32
CA GLY A 37 -12.89 -20.63 -2.89
C GLY A 37 -11.50 -20.10 -2.59
N VAL A 38 -10.93 -19.26 -3.46
CA VAL A 38 -9.65 -18.57 -3.22
C VAL A 38 -9.91 -17.31 -2.42
N GLU A 39 -9.21 -17.13 -1.31
CA GLU A 39 -9.27 -15.90 -0.52
C GLU A 39 -8.66 -14.73 -1.29
N VAL A 40 -9.30 -13.56 -1.23
CA VAL A 40 -8.85 -12.36 -1.92
C VAL A 40 -8.61 -11.23 -0.94
N PHE A 41 -7.42 -10.63 -1.03
CA PHE A 41 -7.02 -9.43 -0.30
C PHE A 41 -6.62 -8.32 -1.26
N PHE A 42 -7.20 -7.13 -1.06
CA PHE A 42 -6.78 -5.90 -1.71
C PHE A 42 -5.84 -5.15 -0.76
N VAL A 43 -4.58 -4.99 -1.14
CA VAL A 43 -3.52 -4.51 -0.24
C VAL A 43 -2.97 -3.19 -0.76
N THR A 44 -3.29 -2.08 -0.10
CA THR A 44 -3.10 -0.75 -0.68
C THR A 44 -2.55 0.29 0.29
N GLY A 45 -1.92 1.33 -0.25
CA GLY A 45 -1.62 2.55 0.48
C GLY A 45 -2.83 3.46 0.71
N ARG A 46 -3.96 3.22 0.03
CA ARG A 46 -5.19 4.01 0.18
C ARG A 46 -5.75 3.93 1.60
N PRO A 47 -6.35 5.02 2.12
CA PRO A 47 -7.19 4.96 3.32
C PRO A 47 -8.55 4.32 3.01
N PRO A 48 -9.28 3.80 4.02
CA PRO A 48 -10.61 3.18 3.81
C PRO A 48 -11.59 4.04 3.02
N ARG A 49 -11.61 5.35 3.23
CA ARG A 49 -12.50 6.28 2.51
C ARG A 49 -12.27 6.36 0.99
N TRP A 50 -11.21 5.75 0.46
CA TRP A 50 -10.94 5.68 -0.99
C TRP A 50 -11.18 4.27 -1.54
N MET A 51 -11.86 3.42 -0.78
CA MET A 51 -12.12 2.03 -1.18
C MET A 51 -13.49 1.82 -1.83
N ASP A 52 -14.30 2.88 -2.03
CA ASP A 52 -15.65 2.78 -2.59
C ASP A 52 -15.66 2.10 -3.97
N GLU A 53 -14.75 2.48 -4.86
CA GLU A 53 -14.62 1.87 -6.19
C GLU A 53 -14.37 0.36 -6.11
N ILE A 54 -13.51 -0.07 -5.19
CA ILE A 54 -13.15 -1.48 -4.99
C ILE A 54 -14.33 -2.23 -4.36
N ARG A 55 -14.97 -1.64 -3.34
CA ARG A 55 -16.16 -2.21 -2.71
C ARG A 55 -17.29 -2.41 -3.71
N ASP A 56 -17.62 -1.35 -4.47
CA ASP A 56 -18.76 -1.35 -5.39
C ASP A 56 -18.50 -2.24 -6.62
N GLY A 57 -17.24 -2.33 -7.06
CA GLY A 57 -16.85 -3.15 -8.20
C GLY A 57 -16.75 -4.64 -7.89
N PHE A 58 -16.09 -5.01 -6.80
CA PHE A 58 -15.87 -6.42 -6.46
C PHE A 58 -16.96 -6.98 -5.55
N GLY A 59 -17.39 -6.26 -4.51
CA GLY A 59 -18.44 -6.69 -3.59
C GLY A 59 -18.05 -7.90 -2.73
N PHE A 60 -16.78 -8.18 -2.53
CA PHE A 60 -16.26 -9.26 -1.68
C PHE A 60 -14.79 -9.00 -1.31
N GLY A 61 -14.26 -9.83 -0.39
CA GLY A 61 -12.87 -9.79 0.04
C GLY A 61 -12.63 -8.84 1.21
N HIS A 62 -11.38 -8.81 1.66
CA HIS A 62 -10.89 -7.91 2.68
C HIS A 62 -9.87 -6.94 2.08
N ALA A 63 -9.74 -5.77 2.67
CA ALA A 63 -8.69 -4.84 2.31
C ALA A 63 -7.69 -4.66 3.46
N ILE A 64 -6.42 -4.56 3.10
CA ILE A 64 -5.35 -4.09 3.97
C ILE A 64 -5.01 -2.69 3.49
N CYS A 65 -5.41 -1.67 4.26
CA CYS A 65 -5.28 -0.26 3.91
C CYS A 65 -4.07 0.39 4.60
N GLY A 66 -3.65 1.56 4.10
CA GLY A 66 -2.58 2.35 4.70
C GLY A 66 -1.24 1.63 4.78
N ASN A 67 -0.88 0.85 3.74
CA ASN A 67 0.34 0.04 3.69
C ASN A 67 0.46 -0.98 4.84
N GLY A 68 -0.65 -1.55 5.28
CA GLY A 68 -0.65 -2.54 6.37
C GLY A 68 -1.23 -2.04 7.68
N ALA A 69 -1.49 -0.75 7.82
CA ALA A 69 -1.93 -0.16 9.09
C ALA A 69 -3.35 -0.54 9.50
N LEU A 70 -4.21 -0.94 8.56
CA LEU A 70 -5.61 -1.26 8.84
C LEU A 70 -6.03 -2.54 8.12
N LEU A 71 -6.74 -3.42 8.84
CA LEU A 71 -7.58 -4.45 8.24
C LEU A 71 -9.00 -3.90 8.09
N TYR A 72 -9.53 -3.93 6.88
CA TYR A 72 -10.81 -3.33 6.54
C TYR A 72 -11.75 -4.33 5.87
N ASP A 73 -12.95 -4.46 6.40
CA ASP A 73 -14.03 -5.25 5.83
C ASP A 73 -14.75 -4.40 4.77
N LEU A 74 -14.52 -4.72 3.51
CA LEU A 74 -15.11 -4.01 2.38
C LEU A 74 -16.64 -4.09 2.37
N MET A 75 -17.22 -5.22 2.75
CA MET A 75 -18.67 -5.45 2.66
C MET A 75 -19.46 -4.67 3.72
N ASN A 76 -18.87 -4.55 4.91
CA ASN A 76 -19.54 -3.92 6.05
C ASN A 76 -19.04 -2.49 6.31
N ASP A 77 -18.16 -1.96 5.47
CA ASP A 77 -17.53 -0.63 5.62
C ASP A 77 -16.98 -0.43 7.04
N LYS A 78 -16.15 -1.38 7.49
CA LYS A 78 -15.72 -1.42 8.88
C LYS A 78 -14.23 -1.72 9.02
N ILE A 79 -13.54 -0.92 9.82
CA ILE A 79 -12.19 -1.24 10.29
C ILE A 79 -12.31 -2.38 11.30
N LEU A 80 -11.58 -3.46 11.06
CA LEU A 80 -11.54 -4.65 11.92
C LEU A 80 -10.37 -4.59 12.91
N GLU A 81 -9.20 -4.15 12.45
CA GLU A 81 -7.98 -4.04 13.26
C GLU A 81 -7.12 -2.87 12.79
N GLU A 82 -6.29 -2.37 13.70
CA GLU A 82 -5.44 -1.20 13.50
C GLU A 82 -4.03 -1.40 14.06
N TRP A 83 -3.02 -0.96 13.31
CA TRP A 83 -1.61 -0.92 13.70
C TRP A 83 -1.09 0.52 13.48
N MET A 84 -1.31 1.36 14.48
CA MET A 84 -1.15 2.81 14.37
C MET A 84 0.22 3.27 14.89
N ILE A 85 0.72 4.35 14.32
CA ILE A 85 1.92 5.05 14.81
C ILE A 85 1.54 5.85 16.05
N SER A 86 2.19 5.60 17.18
CA SER A 86 1.93 6.35 18.42
C SER A 86 2.28 7.84 18.27
N VAL A 87 1.68 8.71 19.08
CA VAL A 87 1.99 10.15 19.12
C VAL A 87 3.47 10.39 19.38
N GLU A 88 4.09 9.66 20.31
CA GLU A 88 5.51 9.77 20.63
C GLU A 88 6.37 9.41 19.42
N THR A 89 6.07 8.29 18.74
CA THR A 89 6.79 7.85 17.55
C THR A 89 6.65 8.85 16.40
N GLN A 90 5.45 9.42 16.18
CA GLN A 90 5.25 10.45 15.17
C GLN A 90 6.14 11.67 15.41
N LEU A 91 6.13 12.22 16.64
CA LEU A 91 6.94 13.39 17.01
C LEU A 91 8.43 13.11 16.83
N LYS A 92 8.90 11.95 17.29
CA LYS A 92 10.31 11.56 17.16
C LYS A 92 10.73 11.40 15.70
N THR A 93 9.89 10.78 14.87
CA THR A 93 10.14 10.62 13.44
C THR A 93 10.23 11.98 12.74
N VAL A 94 9.32 12.90 13.05
CA VAL A 94 9.34 14.26 12.48
C VAL A 94 10.65 14.99 12.86
N GLU A 95 11.05 14.95 14.14
CA GLU A 95 12.28 15.56 14.63
C GLU A 95 13.49 15.07 13.83
N ILE A 96 13.70 13.75 13.78
CA ILE A 96 14.87 13.14 13.12
C ILE A 96 14.87 13.43 11.61
N LEU A 97 13.73 13.28 10.92
CA LEU A 97 13.67 13.52 9.47
C LEU A 97 13.90 14.99 9.11
N ARG A 98 13.45 15.95 9.93
CA ARG A 98 13.75 17.37 9.71
C ARG A 98 15.24 17.71 9.81
N GLU A 99 15.97 17.02 10.69
CA GLU A 99 17.41 17.21 10.85
C GLU A 99 18.20 16.66 9.65
N ASN A 100 17.68 15.61 8.99
CA ASN A 100 18.42 14.87 7.98
C ASN A 100 17.98 15.16 6.54
N ILE A 101 16.73 15.59 6.32
CA ILE A 101 16.20 15.91 4.99
C ILE A 101 15.80 17.38 4.95
N PRO A 102 16.56 18.25 4.27
CA PRO A 102 16.24 19.67 4.17
C PRO A 102 14.88 19.91 3.51
N GLN A 103 14.12 20.86 4.05
CA GLN A 103 12.83 21.30 3.50
C GLN A 103 11.76 20.20 3.39
N ILE A 104 11.89 19.16 4.20
CA ILE A 104 10.86 18.14 4.34
C ILE A 104 9.61 18.75 4.98
N SER A 105 8.44 18.37 4.49
CA SER A 105 7.15 18.75 5.02
C SER A 105 6.30 17.51 5.22
N PHE A 106 5.38 17.56 6.19
CA PHE A 106 4.65 16.38 6.63
C PHE A 106 3.14 16.52 6.46
N ALA A 107 2.51 15.34 6.29
CA ALA A 107 1.08 15.16 6.47
C ALA A 107 0.83 13.88 7.29
N ILE A 108 -0.34 13.79 7.89
CA ILE A 108 -0.79 12.68 8.72
C ILE A 108 -2.14 12.20 8.22
N GLU A 109 -2.23 10.90 8.02
CA GLU A 109 -3.44 10.20 7.65
C GLU A 109 -4.00 9.48 8.88
N SER A 110 -5.20 9.88 9.32
CA SER A 110 -5.89 9.28 10.46
C SER A 110 -7.33 9.03 10.09
N HIS A 111 -7.72 7.76 9.86
CA HIS A 111 -9.09 7.36 9.50
C HIS A 111 -9.74 8.28 8.45
N ASN A 112 -10.52 9.25 8.92
CA ASN A 112 -11.26 10.20 8.08
C ASN A 112 -10.60 11.58 7.99
N TYR A 113 -9.44 11.78 8.62
CA TYR A 113 -8.78 13.08 8.66
C TYR A 113 -7.42 13.01 7.98
N PHE A 114 -7.18 14.02 7.13
CA PHE A 114 -5.89 14.29 6.53
C PHE A 114 -5.39 15.63 7.05
N HIS A 115 -4.40 15.61 7.95
CA HIS A 115 -3.74 16.80 8.45
C HIS A 115 -2.44 17.02 7.68
N ARG A 116 -2.14 18.25 7.34
CA ARG A 116 -0.90 18.58 6.64
C ARG A 116 -0.29 19.89 7.10
N GLU A 117 0.99 20.03 6.87
CA GLU A 117 1.64 21.33 6.91
C GLU A 117 1.23 22.18 5.70
N LYS A 118 1.25 23.50 5.83
CA LYS A 118 1.03 24.41 4.69
C LYS A 118 2.07 24.20 3.59
N ALA A 119 3.29 23.81 3.96
CA ALA A 119 4.38 23.49 3.04
C ALA A 119 4.19 22.16 2.30
N TYR A 120 3.39 21.22 2.85
CA TYR A 120 3.08 19.96 2.19
C TYR A 120 2.05 20.19 1.09
N ILE A 121 2.44 20.04 -0.17
CA ILE A 121 1.58 20.22 -1.33
C ILE A 121 1.02 18.85 -1.74
N PRO A 122 -0.26 18.55 -1.45
CA PRO A 122 -0.90 17.32 -1.89
C PRO A 122 -1.09 17.33 -3.40
N ARG A 123 -1.15 16.15 -4.02
CA ARG A 123 -1.42 15.99 -5.46
C ARG A 123 -2.87 15.59 -5.77
N TRP A 124 -3.70 15.51 -4.77
CA TRP A 124 -5.14 15.23 -4.89
C TRP A 124 -5.94 16.33 -4.20
N ASP A 125 -7.21 16.42 -4.52
CA ASP A 125 -8.10 17.36 -3.87
C ASP A 125 -8.36 16.93 -2.42
N ILE A 126 -7.94 17.76 -1.49
CA ILE A 126 -8.12 17.58 -0.04
C ILE A 126 -9.22 18.46 0.55
N GLY A 127 -9.95 19.16 -0.31
CA GLY A 127 -10.98 20.14 0.08
C GLY A 127 -10.40 21.52 0.43
N LEU A 128 -11.16 22.56 0.15
CA LEU A 128 -10.78 23.97 0.37
C LEU A 128 -10.60 24.32 1.86
N ASP A 129 -11.27 23.60 2.75
CA ASP A 129 -11.22 23.84 4.19
C ASP A 129 -9.92 23.35 4.85
N ASN A 130 -9.14 22.51 4.15
CA ASN A 130 -7.85 22.02 4.65
C ASN A 130 -6.71 22.98 4.34
N ILE A 131 -6.67 24.08 5.07
CA ILE A 131 -5.63 25.14 4.91
C ILE A 131 -4.25 24.72 5.43
N GLY A 132 -4.17 23.63 6.19
CA GLY A 132 -2.95 23.12 6.82
C GLY A 132 -2.50 23.91 8.05
N VAL A 133 -1.65 23.26 8.86
CA VAL A 133 -1.00 23.84 10.05
C VAL A 133 0.35 24.44 9.70
N HIS A 134 0.96 25.18 10.63
CA HIS A 134 2.32 25.71 10.42
C HIS A 134 3.35 24.61 10.52
N THR A 135 3.27 23.83 11.56
CA THR A 135 4.09 22.63 11.79
C THR A 135 3.18 21.44 12.09
N ILE A 136 3.56 20.24 11.64
CA ILE A 136 2.72 19.05 11.80
C ILE A 136 2.56 18.64 13.27
N GLU A 137 3.51 19.01 14.12
CA GLU A 137 3.49 18.78 15.57
C GLU A 137 2.23 19.40 16.23
N ASP A 138 1.73 20.50 15.66
CA ASP A 138 0.47 21.12 16.11
C ASP A 138 -0.75 20.22 15.86
N ALA A 139 -0.69 19.34 14.87
CA ALA A 139 -1.75 18.41 14.49
C ALA A 139 -1.60 17.01 15.09
N ILE A 140 -0.40 16.63 15.58
CA ILE A 140 -0.16 15.32 16.21
C ILE A 140 -0.81 15.29 17.60
N LYS A 141 -2.03 14.74 17.69
CA LYS A 141 -2.81 14.64 18.94
C LYS A 141 -3.30 13.22 19.24
N ALA A 142 -3.20 12.32 18.26
CA ALA A 142 -3.67 10.95 18.35
C ALA A 142 -2.76 10.03 17.51
N PRO A 143 -2.84 8.69 17.72
CA PRO A 143 -2.20 7.74 16.83
C PRO A 143 -2.63 7.94 15.37
N ALA A 144 -1.71 7.71 14.43
CA ALA A 144 -1.95 7.86 13.00
C ALA A 144 -1.80 6.53 12.25
N MET A 145 -2.62 6.34 11.22
CA MET A 145 -2.52 5.21 10.31
C MET A 145 -1.22 5.29 9.49
N LYS A 146 -0.94 6.48 8.97
CA LYS A 146 0.20 6.72 8.11
C LYS A 146 0.68 8.18 8.24
N MET A 147 1.98 8.38 8.18
CA MET A 147 2.56 9.70 7.95
C MET A 147 3.05 9.77 6.51
N LEU A 148 2.97 10.95 5.93
CA LEU A 148 3.52 11.27 4.63
C LEU A 148 4.57 12.35 4.81
N ALA A 149 5.70 12.19 4.14
CA ALA A 149 6.74 13.21 4.14
C ALA A 149 7.14 13.57 2.72
N ARG A 150 7.25 14.85 2.40
CA ARG A 150 7.52 15.33 1.05
C ARG A 150 8.53 16.46 1.03
N CYS A 151 9.42 16.40 0.04
CA CYS A 151 10.37 17.47 -0.23
C CYS A 151 9.79 18.40 -1.31
N SER A 152 9.32 19.58 -0.92
CA SER A 152 8.56 20.48 -1.81
C SER A 152 9.38 21.04 -2.98
N GLN A 153 10.70 21.13 -2.84
CA GLN A 153 11.59 21.61 -3.90
C GLN A 153 12.06 20.51 -4.84
N GLN A 154 11.61 19.26 -4.64
CA GLN A 154 11.94 18.10 -5.47
C GLN A 154 13.45 17.93 -5.73
N ASN A 155 14.28 18.28 -4.77
CA ASN A 155 15.74 18.16 -4.86
C ASN A 155 16.22 16.72 -4.67
N LEU A 156 15.33 15.83 -4.16
CA LEU A 156 15.56 14.42 -3.94
C LEU A 156 14.42 13.63 -4.57
N SER A 157 14.74 12.51 -5.20
CA SER A 157 13.74 11.50 -5.58
C SER A 157 13.16 10.81 -4.34
N SER A 158 12.06 10.06 -4.51
CA SER A 158 11.54 9.23 -3.41
C SER A 158 12.55 8.16 -2.98
N ASP A 159 13.29 7.57 -3.92
CA ASP A 159 14.34 6.58 -3.62
C ASP A 159 15.47 7.17 -2.77
N GLU A 160 15.98 8.36 -3.14
CA GLU A 160 17.02 9.04 -2.36
C GLU A 160 16.52 9.43 -0.96
N MET A 161 15.28 9.91 -0.85
CA MET A 161 14.65 10.17 0.45
C MET A 161 14.49 8.89 1.28
N LEU A 162 14.11 7.79 0.65
CA LEU A 162 13.96 6.49 1.31
C LEU A 162 15.29 5.98 1.87
N GLU A 163 16.36 6.07 1.09
CA GLU A 163 17.71 5.67 1.54
C GLU A 163 18.13 6.44 2.80
N ILE A 164 17.98 7.77 2.81
CA ILE A 164 18.26 8.61 3.98
C ILE A 164 17.36 8.21 5.17
N ALA A 165 16.05 8.04 4.93
CA ALA A 165 15.10 7.76 6.00
C ALA A 165 15.34 6.39 6.64
N LEU A 166 15.69 5.36 5.85
CA LEU A 166 16.01 4.03 6.36
C LEU A 166 17.24 4.07 7.30
N ASP A 167 18.23 4.88 6.99
CA ASP A 167 19.44 5.03 7.82
C ASP A 167 19.13 5.69 9.19
N VAL A 168 18.22 6.69 9.22
CA VAL A 168 18.03 7.52 10.42
C VAL A 168 16.79 7.17 11.25
N VAL A 169 15.73 6.58 10.66
CA VAL A 169 14.49 6.22 11.36
C VAL A 169 14.02 4.78 11.10
N GLY A 170 14.77 3.97 10.35
CA GLY A 170 14.39 2.59 10.01
C GLY A 170 14.19 1.66 11.21
N ASP A 171 14.86 1.91 12.33
CA ASP A 171 14.67 1.17 13.58
C ASP A 171 13.41 1.62 14.36
N LEU A 172 12.85 2.79 14.02
CA LEU A 172 11.73 3.40 14.74
C LEU A 172 10.39 3.18 14.04
N VAL A 173 10.39 3.20 12.70
CA VAL A 173 9.21 3.14 11.83
C VAL A 173 9.51 2.33 10.57
N THR A 174 8.47 1.87 9.89
CA THR A 174 8.60 1.32 8.54
C THR A 174 8.44 2.46 7.53
N VAL A 175 9.43 2.62 6.64
CA VAL A 175 9.42 3.67 5.61
C VAL A 175 9.40 3.03 4.22
N THR A 176 8.61 3.59 3.33
CA THR A 176 8.50 3.18 1.94
C THR A 176 8.04 4.34 1.06
N HIS A 177 7.77 4.09 -0.22
CA HIS A 177 7.04 4.99 -1.12
C HIS A 177 6.28 4.19 -2.19
N SER A 178 5.33 4.84 -2.82
CA SER A 178 4.52 4.30 -3.92
C SER A 178 4.74 5.01 -5.26
N ASN A 179 5.69 5.95 -5.33
CA ASN A 179 6.01 6.65 -6.57
C ASN A 179 7.44 7.22 -6.52
N PRO A 180 8.37 6.77 -7.38
CA PRO A 180 9.77 7.22 -7.36
C PRO A 180 9.96 8.70 -7.73
N HIS A 181 9.00 9.30 -8.46
CA HIS A 181 9.12 10.64 -9.04
C HIS A 181 8.48 11.76 -8.20
N GLU A 182 7.95 11.44 -7.03
CA GLU A 182 7.15 12.39 -6.24
C GLU A 182 7.85 13.04 -5.07
N SER A 183 9.12 12.75 -4.80
CA SER A 183 9.81 13.18 -3.58
C SER A 183 8.96 12.90 -2.32
N LEU A 184 8.39 11.70 -2.23
CA LEU A 184 7.41 11.29 -1.24
C LEU A 184 7.92 10.08 -0.45
N LEU A 185 7.76 10.13 0.87
CA LEU A 185 7.84 8.98 1.75
C LEU A 185 6.47 8.67 2.35
N GLU A 186 6.20 7.39 2.53
CA GLU A 186 5.07 6.84 3.27
C GLU A 186 5.62 6.09 4.50
N ILE A 187 5.14 6.44 5.68
CA ILE A 187 5.70 5.99 6.94
C ILE A 187 4.58 5.30 7.73
N SER A 188 4.82 4.08 8.15
CA SER A 188 3.92 3.25 8.96
C SER A 188 4.56 2.94 10.32
N ALA A 189 3.81 2.37 11.24
CA ALA A 189 4.37 1.89 12.51
C ALA A 189 5.46 0.83 12.26
N ALA A 190 6.36 0.65 13.22
CA ALA A 190 7.42 -0.35 13.12
C ALA A 190 6.83 -1.76 12.88
N ASN A 191 7.42 -2.51 11.96
CA ASN A 191 6.97 -3.83 11.54
C ASN A 191 5.54 -3.87 10.97
N VAL A 192 5.08 -2.75 10.41
CA VAL A 192 3.82 -2.66 9.68
C VAL A 192 4.12 -2.36 8.23
N SER A 193 3.80 -3.30 7.37
CA SER A 193 3.90 -3.18 5.91
C SER A 193 2.82 -4.02 5.25
N LYS A 194 2.68 -3.88 3.94
CA LYS A 194 1.75 -4.72 3.16
C LYS A 194 2.03 -6.21 3.38
N GLY A 195 3.29 -6.62 3.40
CA GLY A 195 3.69 -8.02 3.55
C GLY A 195 3.47 -8.55 4.97
N GLU A 196 3.89 -7.83 6.02
CA GLU A 196 3.74 -8.27 7.41
C GLU A 196 2.27 -8.46 7.77
N THR A 197 1.41 -7.49 7.43
CA THR A 197 -0.02 -7.60 7.74
C THR A 197 -0.69 -8.70 6.92
N LEU A 198 -0.34 -8.86 5.64
CA LEU A 198 -0.82 -9.98 4.83
C LEU A 198 -0.40 -11.33 5.41
N ALA A 199 0.85 -11.46 5.88
CA ALA A 199 1.35 -12.68 6.52
C ALA A 199 0.56 -13.05 7.79
N ILE A 200 0.23 -12.05 8.62
CA ILE A 200 -0.62 -12.24 9.81
C ILE A 200 -2.01 -12.77 9.39
N MET A 201 -2.60 -12.19 8.35
CA MET A 201 -3.94 -12.60 7.89
C MET A 201 -3.91 -14.01 7.29
N ALA A 202 -2.94 -14.34 6.46
CA ALA A 202 -2.77 -15.67 5.89
C ALA A 202 -2.60 -16.73 6.99
N ALA A 203 -1.77 -16.44 8.01
CA ALA A 203 -1.56 -17.35 9.15
C ALA A 203 -2.86 -17.60 9.94
N ARG A 204 -3.70 -16.58 10.15
CA ARG A 204 -5.02 -16.72 10.81
C ARG A 204 -5.98 -17.60 10.02
N LEU A 205 -5.88 -17.58 8.70
CA LEU A 205 -6.66 -18.45 7.81
C LEU A 205 -6.05 -19.84 7.66
N GLY A 206 -4.90 -20.11 8.27
CA GLY A 206 -4.17 -21.37 8.13
C GLY A 206 -3.58 -21.58 6.73
N ILE A 207 -3.32 -20.49 6.00
CA ILE A 207 -2.75 -20.52 4.65
C ILE A 207 -1.26 -20.19 4.74
N SER A 208 -0.42 -21.07 4.19
CA SER A 208 1.04 -20.84 4.14
C SER A 208 1.41 -19.84 3.04
N ALA A 209 2.56 -19.18 3.18
CA ALA A 209 3.08 -18.29 2.15
C ALA A 209 3.19 -18.96 0.77
N GLU A 210 3.52 -20.26 0.75
CA GLU A 210 3.66 -21.07 -0.48
C GLU A 210 2.35 -21.24 -1.26
N ASP A 211 1.21 -21.20 -0.55
CA ASP A 211 -0.12 -21.26 -1.15
C ASP A 211 -0.68 -19.87 -1.53
N CYS A 212 0.10 -18.80 -1.30
CA CYS A 212 -0.25 -17.41 -1.60
C CYS A 212 0.37 -16.93 -2.91
N VAL A 213 -0.38 -16.04 -3.58
CA VAL A 213 0.07 -15.30 -4.76
C VAL A 213 -0.11 -13.81 -4.50
N THR A 214 0.91 -13.00 -4.84
CA THR A 214 0.86 -11.55 -4.68
C THR A 214 1.21 -10.82 -5.97
N PHE A 215 0.63 -9.62 -6.15
CA PHE A 215 0.87 -8.71 -7.26
C PHE A 215 1.14 -7.31 -6.73
N GLY A 216 2.14 -6.64 -7.29
CA GLY A 216 2.49 -5.27 -6.90
C GLY A 216 3.47 -4.62 -7.88
N ASP A 217 3.67 -3.33 -7.75
CA ASP A 217 4.45 -2.54 -8.72
C ASP A 217 5.47 -1.58 -8.10
N ASN A 218 5.34 -1.22 -6.82
CA ASN A 218 6.16 -0.19 -6.18
C ASN A 218 6.86 -0.67 -4.88
N PRO A 219 7.79 0.11 -4.31
CA PRO A 219 8.53 -0.26 -3.10
C PRO A 219 7.67 -0.65 -1.89
N ASN A 220 6.48 -0.07 -1.74
CA ASN A 220 5.55 -0.47 -0.68
C ASN A 220 5.01 -1.90 -0.84
N ASP A 221 5.21 -2.55 -2.01
CA ASP A 221 4.82 -3.93 -2.30
C ASP A 221 5.94 -4.93 -2.06
N PHE A 222 7.20 -4.48 -1.96
CA PHE A 222 8.35 -5.39 -1.91
C PHE A 222 8.23 -6.44 -0.82
N SER A 223 7.76 -6.05 0.36
CA SER A 223 7.57 -6.99 1.48
C SER A 223 6.57 -8.11 1.16
N MET A 224 5.45 -7.83 0.48
CA MET A 224 4.49 -8.87 0.13
C MET A 224 4.94 -9.69 -1.09
N LEU A 225 5.68 -9.09 -2.04
CA LEU A 225 6.26 -9.79 -3.18
C LEU A 225 7.33 -10.79 -2.74
N GLU A 226 8.16 -10.42 -1.78
CA GLU A 226 9.21 -11.27 -1.24
C GLU A 226 8.61 -12.42 -0.39
N TRP A 227 7.61 -12.11 0.43
CA TRP A 227 7.00 -13.06 1.36
C TRP A 227 6.23 -14.19 0.66
N ALA A 228 5.42 -13.92 -0.34
CA ALA A 228 4.55 -14.91 -0.97
C ALA A 228 5.32 -16.00 -1.72
N GLY A 229 4.86 -17.23 -1.70
CA GLY A 229 5.47 -18.34 -2.44
C GLY A 229 5.47 -18.13 -3.96
N ARG A 230 4.49 -17.40 -4.47
CA ARG A 230 4.43 -16.91 -5.86
C ARG A 230 4.12 -15.42 -5.84
N SER A 231 4.89 -14.65 -6.59
CA SER A 231 4.67 -13.22 -6.68
C SER A 231 5.02 -12.69 -8.05
N TYR A 232 4.35 -11.62 -8.43
CA TYR A 232 4.46 -11.01 -9.72
C TYR A 232 4.68 -9.50 -9.57
N ALA A 233 5.82 -9.01 -10.04
CA ALA A 233 6.01 -7.58 -10.26
C ALA A 233 5.34 -7.17 -11.57
N MET A 234 4.69 -6.01 -11.59
CA MET A 234 4.15 -5.46 -12.83
C MET A 234 5.26 -4.97 -13.74
N SER A 235 5.18 -5.25 -15.03
CA SER A 235 6.22 -4.84 -16.00
C SER A 235 6.34 -3.33 -16.17
N SER A 236 5.32 -2.57 -15.79
CA SER A 236 5.28 -1.10 -15.78
C SER A 236 5.66 -0.49 -14.44
N GLY A 237 5.96 -1.29 -13.42
CA GLY A 237 6.26 -0.85 -12.07
C GLY A 237 7.69 -0.34 -11.88
N HIS A 238 8.04 -0.13 -10.62
CA HIS A 238 9.39 0.28 -10.20
C HIS A 238 10.44 -0.73 -10.68
N PRO A 239 11.60 -0.29 -11.23
CA PRO A 239 12.63 -1.21 -11.76
C PRO A 239 13.09 -2.27 -10.76
N ASP A 240 13.11 -1.94 -9.48
CA ASP A 240 13.54 -2.85 -8.42
C ASP A 240 12.49 -3.88 -8.01
N ALA A 241 11.22 -3.69 -8.36
CA ALA A 241 10.15 -4.63 -8.00
C ALA A 241 10.45 -6.07 -8.47
N ALA A 242 11.09 -6.21 -9.64
CA ALA A 242 11.50 -7.50 -10.17
C ALA A 242 12.55 -8.24 -9.30
N LYS A 243 13.27 -7.54 -8.42
CA LYS A 243 14.25 -8.16 -7.51
C LYS A 243 13.58 -8.89 -6.34
N TYR A 244 12.36 -8.45 -5.96
CA TYR A 244 11.59 -8.98 -4.84
C TYR A 244 10.51 -9.99 -5.28
N ALA A 245 10.13 -9.96 -6.56
CA ALA A 245 9.14 -10.88 -7.11
C ALA A 245 9.78 -12.15 -7.69
N LYS A 246 8.99 -13.24 -7.73
CA LYS A 246 9.39 -14.52 -8.34
C LYS A 246 9.14 -14.54 -9.85
N SER A 247 8.29 -13.66 -10.36
CA SER A 247 7.91 -13.56 -11.77
C SER A 247 7.53 -12.12 -12.14
N ILE A 248 7.39 -11.86 -13.43
CA ILE A 248 6.90 -10.58 -13.95
C ILE A 248 5.55 -10.81 -14.62
N ALA A 249 4.55 -10.01 -14.31
CA ALA A 249 3.29 -9.93 -15.02
C ALA A 249 3.35 -8.84 -16.10
N GLY A 250 2.44 -8.88 -17.07
CA GLY A 250 2.20 -7.75 -17.98
C GLY A 250 1.85 -6.47 -17.21
N SER A 251 1.80 -5.35 -17.90
CA SER A 251 1.40 -4.08 -17.29
C SER A 251 -0.08 -4.11 -16.82
N CYS A 252 -0.43 -3.15 -15.95
CA CYS A 252 -1.82 -2.93 -15.57
C CYS A 252 -2.71 -2.68 -16.81
N ASP A 253 -2.19 -1.93 -17.77
CA ASP A 253 -2.88 -1.60 -19.02
C ASP A 253 -3.11 -2.79 -19.95
N GLU A 254 -2.35 -3.87 -19.77
CA GLU A 254 -2.45 -5.11 -20.54
C GLU A 254 -3.19 -6.22 -19.78
N ASP A 255 -3.89 -5.89 -18.69
CA ASP A 255 -4.56 -6.86 -17.81
C ASP A 255 -3.61 -7.93 -17.23
N GLY A 256 -2.35 -7.55 -16.96
CA GLY A 256 -1.30 -8.49 -16.56
C GLY A 256 -1.67 -9.35 -15.34
N VAL A 257 -2.35 -8.78 -14.35
CA VAL A 257 -2.84 -9.51 -13.18
C VAL A 257 -3.92 -10.52 -13.57
N ALA A 258 -4.91 -10.11 -14.37
CA ALA A 258 -5.98 -11.00 -14.81
C ALA A 258 -5.44 -12.21 -15.59
N ILE A 259 -4.52 -11.98 -16.51
CA ILE A 259 -3.85 -13.04 -17.30
C ILE A 259 -3.13 -14.03 -16.39
N ALA A 260 -2.41 -13.53 -15.39
CA ALA A 260 -1.70 -14.40 -14.44
C ALA A 260 -2.70 -15.21 -13.58
N ILE A 261 -3.76 -14.56 -13.06
CA ILE A 261 -4.80 -15.24 -12.27
C ILE A 261 -5.48 -16.33 -13.08
N GLU A 262 -5.89 -16.05 -14.32
CA GLU A 262 -6.51 -17.05 -15.21
C GLU A 262 -5.65 -18.31 -15.33
N SER A 263 -4.35 -18.14 -15.58
CA SER A 263 -3.39 -19.25 -15.68
C SER A 263 -3.23 -20.03 -14.37
N LEU A 264 -3.25 -19.34 -13.22
CA LEU A 264 -3.11 -19.93 -11.90
C LEU A 264 -4.36 -20.71 -11.48
N LEU A 265 -5.54 -20.26 -11.86
CA LEU A 265 -6.81 -20.92 -11.55
C LEU A 265 -7.07 -22.20 -12.38
N ASP A 266 -6.38 -22.35 -13.50
CA ASP A 266 -6.42 -23.58 -14.32
C ASP A 266 -5.56 -24.73 -13.72
N LEU A 267 -4.75 -24.45 -12.71
CA LEU A 267 -3.99 -25.46 -11.98
C LEU A 267 -4.90 -26.37 -11.12
N PRO A 268 -4.51 -27.62 -10.84
CA PRO A 268 -5.25 -28.47 -9.95
C PRO A 268 -5.33 -27.90 -8.53
N ALA A 269 -6.37 -28.27 -7.80
CA ALA A 269 -6.60 -27.88 -6.41
C ALA A 269 -5.55 -28.43 -5.44
#